data_6f7c23a23cf8dcb4d263d94881e1d32d
#
_entry.id   6f7c23a23cf8dcb4d263d94881e1d32d
#
_cell.length_a   1.000
_cell.length_b   1.000
_cell.length_c   1.000
_cell.angle_alpha   90.00
_cell.angle_beta   90.00
_cell.angle_gamma   90.00
#
_symmetry.space_group_name_H-M   'P 1'
#
loop_
_entity.id
_entity.type
_entity.pdbx_description
1 polymer ?
#
loop_
_entity_poly.entity_id
_entity_poly.type
_entity_poly.pdbx_seq_one_letter_code
_entity_poly.pdbx_strand_id
1 'polypeptide(L)'
;GVKGVLACMQLADGKLLWIKSYSKDFGAKWFGGNAPGSSGTAASRHGNNGPPVTDDKYIYAPAGGHEGASLVCLEKRTGKLVWKSGNDYAAYAGLMIGELAGVKQVVMVTAANMKGYRAKDGRELWSVPVKTGAARNIVTPILHGDTVTVASHTVGTFQIRIRNSGTGQVAEEIWRNKNVKTNITTPVLIKGHLYGLGTSRGRNSDFVCLNHQTGEVVWSQKGYDDYASVIGMGNTLLVHG
;
A
#
# COMPACT_ATOMS: atom_id res chain seq x y z
N GLY A 1 11.40 8.29 3.34
CA GLY A 1 11.62 9.66 3.81
C GLY A 1 11.25 10.71 2.77
N VAL A 2 11.04 11.95 3.18
CA VAL A 2 10.59 13.04 2.29
C VAL A 2 11.47 13.23 1.05
N LYS A 3 12.74 12.89 1.13
CA LYS A 3 13.69 12.99 0.01
C LYS A 3 13.85 11.68 -0.79
N GLY A 4 13.09 10.63 -0.47
CA GLY A 4 13.13 9.38 -1.21
C GLY A 4 14.51 8.72 -1.23
N VAL A 5 15.01 8.41 -0.08
CA VAL A 5 16.28 7.68 0.09
C VAL A 5 15.99 6.32 0.72
N LEU A 6 16.54 5.28 0.13
CA LEU A 6 16.56 3.92 0.65
C LEU A 6 18.01 3.56 1.00
N ALA A 7 18.26 3.20 2.25
CA ALA A 7 19.58 2.83 2.72
C ALA A 7 19.55 1.44 3.38
N CYS A 8 20.61 0.68 3.19
CA CYS A 8 20.85 -0.57 3.88
C CYS A 8 22.07 -0.41 4.79
N MET A 9 21.91 -0.81 6.04
CA MET A 9 22.95 -0.68 7.05
C MET A 9 23.21 -2.05 7.71
N GLN A 10 24.42 -2.25 8.16
CA GLN A 10 24.77 -3.40 8.97
C GLN A 10 24.15 -3.26 10.37
N LEU A 11 23.51 -4.31 10.86
CA LEU A 11 22.80 -4.24 12.15
C LEU A 11 23.74 -4.07 13.34
N ALA A 12 24.94 -4.66 13.27
CA ALA A 12 25.87 -4.71 14.38
C ALA A 12 26.48 -3.34 14.77
N ASP A 13 26.74 -2.50 13.77
CA ASP A 13 27.50 -1.26 13.95
C ASP A 13 26.93 -0.03 13.21
N GLY A 14 25.80 -0.21 12.50
CA GLY A 14 25.17 0.86 11.72
C GLY A 14 25.93 1.24 10.44
N LYS A 15 26.95 0.48 10.05
CA LYS A 15 27.75 0.77 8.86
C LYS A 15 26.86 0.74 7.60
N LEU A 16 26.97 1.81 6.79
CA LEU A 16 26.27 1.90 5.53
C LEU A 16 26.82 0.87 4.54
N LEU A 17 25.95 -0.02 4.04
CA LEU A 17 26.29 -1.00 3.01
C LEU A 17 26.03 -0.43 1.61
N TRP A 18 24.86 0.16 1.42
CA TRP A 18 24.51 0.87 0.19
C TRP A 18 23.39 1.88 0.42
N ILE A 19 23.26 2.82 -0.52
CA ILE A 19 22.23 3.85 -0.53
C ILE A 19 21.70 4.06 -1.94
N LYS A 20 20.38 4.31 -2.08
CA LYS A 20 19.71 4.67 -3.32
C LYS A 20 18.90 5.93 -3.13
N SER A 21 18.97 6.84 -4.09
CA SER A 21 18.11 8.01 -4.17
C SER A 21 17.02 7.74 -5.22
N TYR A 22 15.76 7.80 -4.81
CA TYR A 22 14.66 7.54 -5.74
C TYR A 22 14.64 8.54 -6.91
N SER A 23 15.00 9.80 -6.66
CA SER A 23 15.05 10.81 -7.72
C SER A 23 16.25 10.62 -8.66
N LYS A 24 17.44 10.34 -8.13
CA LYS A 24 18.66 10.20 -8.93
C LYS A 24 18.76 8.85 -9.64
N ASP A 25 18.43 7.77 -8.91
CA ASP A 25 18.60 6.40 -9.43
C ASP A 25 17.38 5.92 -10.23
N PHE A 26 16.17 6.46 -9.95
CA PHE A 26 14.93 5.94 -10.53
C PHE A 26 14.01 7.02 -11.12
N GLY A 27 14.47 8.25 -11.23
CA GLY A 27 13.71 9.34 -11.89
C GLY A 27 12.45 9.78 -11.13
N ALA A 28 12.36 9.50 -9.82
CA ALA A 28 11.22 9.95 -9.02
C ALA A 28 11.18 11.47 -8.92
N LYS A 29 10.02 12.05 -9.19
CA LYS A 29 9.79 13.50 -9.08
C LYS A 29 8.98 13.81 -7.83
N TRP A 30 9.42 14.81 -7.07
CA TRP A 30 8.82 15.28 -5.83
C TRP A 30 8.28 16.70 -6.02
N PHE A 31 7.33 17.09 -5.18
CA PHE A 31 6.88 18.47 -5.01
C PHE A 31 6.31 19.18 -6.24
N GLY A 32 5.04 19.35 -6.26
CA GLY A 32 4.37 20.27 -7.20
C GLY A 32 4.32 19.79 -8.65
N GLY A 33 4.74 18.56 -8.93
CA GLY A 33 4.46 17.95 -10.22
C GLY A 33 2.98 17.59 -10.31
N ASN A 34 2.33 17.93 -11.41
CA ASN A 34 0.99 17.47 -11.72
C ASN A 34 1.03 15.97 -11.99
N ALA A 35 0.81 15.16 -10.96
CA ALA A 35 0.64 13.73 -11.16
C ALA A 35 -0.65 13.49 -11.95
N PRO A 36 -0.64 12.67 -13.01
CA PRO A 36 -1.85 12.31 -13.74
C PRO A 36 -2.90 11.76 -12.77
N GLY A 37 -4.10 12.34 -12.79
CA GLY A 37 -5.21 11.95 -11.93
C GLY A 37 -5.25 12.66 -10.56
N SER A 38 -4.30 13.53 -10.26
CA SER A 38 -4.39 14.43 -9.11
C SER A 38 -5.00 15.77 -9.51
N SER A 39 -5.74 16.40 -8.60
CA SER A 39 -6.19 17.79 -8.74
C SER A 39 -5.03 18.78 -8.49
N GLY A 40 -3.90 18.56 -9.12
CA GLY A 40 -2.85 19.57 -9.28
C GLY A 40 -1.86 19.79 -8.15
N THR A 41 -1.90 19.17 -6.99
CA THR A 41 -1.03 19.65 -5.93
C THR A 41 -0.38 18.63 -4.99
N ALA A 42 -0.64 17.32 -5.07
CA ALA A 42 -0.35 16.64 -3.83
C ALA A 42 0.22 15.22 -3.86
N ALA A 43 0.31 14.53 -4.97
CA ALA A 43 0.72 13.11 -4.96
C ALA A 43 2.11 12.86 -4.35
N SER A 44 2.93 13.87 -4.27
CA SER A 44 4.28 13.74 -3.68
C SER A 44 4.62 14.84 -2.68
N ARG A 45 3.62 15.57 -2.20
CA ARG A 45 3.82 16.71 -1.30
C ARG A 45 4.63 16.37 -0.05
N HIS A 46 4.44 15.17 0.47
CA HIS A 46 5.14 14.68 1.67
C HIS A 46 6.21 13.65 1.34
N GLY A 47 6.58 13.51 0.07
CA GLY A 47 7.59 12.56 -0.40
C GLY A 47 7.06 11.13 -0.51
N ASN A 48 7.98 10.21 -0.74
CA ASN A 48 7.72 8.79 -0.85
C ASN A 48 7.85 8.12 0.52
N ASN A 49 6.74 7.97 1.23
CA ASN A 49 6.73 7.48 2.60
C ASN A 49 6.29 6.00 2.72
N GLY A 50 5.86 5.40 1.62
CA GLY A 50 5.49 3.99 1.61
C GLY A 50 6.69 3.11 2.03
N PRO A 51 6.56 2.29 3.08
CA PRO A 51 7.63 1.38 3.46
C PRO A 51 7.87 0.33 2.38
N PRO A 52 9.15 -0.04 2.15
CA PRO A 52 9.51 -1.17 1.31
C PRO A 52 9.12 -2.49 1.98
N VAL A 53 9.09 -3.56 1.19
CA VAL A 53 8.93 -4.93 1.67
C VAL A 53 10.10 -5.79 1.19
N THR A 54 10.45 -6.81 1.96
CA THR A 54 11.57 -7.71 1.62
C THR A 54 11.13 -9.16 1.64
N ASP A 55 11.80 -9.96 0.83
CA ASP A 55 11.89 -11.40 1.02
C ASP A 55 13.33 -11.81 1.41
N ASP A 56 13.68 -13.07 1.27
CA ASP A 56 15.01 -13.57 1.67
C ASP A 56 16.14 -12.89 0.88
N LYS A 57 15.93 -12.62 -0.41
CA LYS A 57 16.97 -12.17 -1.34
C LYS A 57 16.79 -10.71 -1.78
N TYR A 58 15.56 -10.25 -1.92
CA TYR A 58 15.23 -9.00 -2.55
C TYR A 58 14.54 -8.01 -1.62
N ILE A 59 14.69 -6.72 -1.95
CA ILE A 59 13.89 -5.63 -1.42
C ILE A 59 13.09 -5.02 -2.56
N TYR A 60 11.80 -4.79 -2.31
CA TYR A 60 10.89 -4.12 -3.23
C TYR A 60 10.54 -2.77 -2.65
N ALA A 61 10.70 -1.71 -3.44
CA ALA A 61 10.53 -0.36 -2.96
C ALA A 61 9.65 0.48 -3.89
N PRO A 62 8.71 1.28 -3.34
CA PRO A 62 7.82 2.13 -4.12
C PRO A 62 8.57 3.40 -4.53
N ALA A 63 9.45 3.32 -5.51
CA ALA A 63 10.31 4.42 -5.91
C ALA A 63 9.53 5.60 -6.53
N GLY A 64 8.40 5.33 -7.19
CA GLY A 64 7.53 6.37 -7.75
C GLY A 64 8.09 7.08 -8.97
N GLY A 65 9.07 6.48 -9.62
CA GLY A 65 9.57 6.95 -10.92
C GLY A 65 8.59 6.58 -12.03
N HIS A 66 8.10 7.57 -12.76
CA HIS A 66 7.08 7.40 -13.79
C HIS A 66 7.61 6.90 -15.15
N GLU A 67 8.90 6.68 -15.26
CA GLU A 67 9.55 6.14 -16.47
C GLU A 67 9.95 4.67 -16.26
N GLY A 68 8.94 3.83 -16.02
CA GLY A 68 9.12 2.40 -15.77
C GLY A 68 9.70 2.07 -14.41
N ALA A 69 9.59 2.96 -13.41
CA ALA A 69 10.19 2.78 -12.10
C ALA A 69 9.27 3.17 -10.93
N SER A 70 7.97 2.92 -11.06
CA SER A 70 7.04 3.07 -9.94
C SER A 70 7.42 2.15 -8.79
N LEU A 71 7.71 0.90 -9.13
CA LEU A 71 8.19 -0.15 -8.24
C LEU A 71 9.57 -0.63 -8.70
N VAL A 72 10.50 -0.78 -7.79
CA VAL A 72 11.84 -1.32 -8.07
C VAL A 72 12.13 -2.53 -7.18
N CYS A 73 12.85 -3.49 -7.75
CA CYS A 73 13.39 -4.64 -7.04
C CYS A 73 14.92 -4.54 -7.01
N LEU A 74 15.48 -4.60 -5.83
CA LEU A 74 16.92 -4.56 -5.61
C LEU A 74 17.40 -5.83 -4.92
N GLU A 75 18.61 -6.25 -5.19
CA GLU A 75 19.28 -7.25 -4.38
C GLU A 75 19.54 -6.68 -2.97
N LYS A 76 19.08 -7.38 -1.95
CA LYS A 76 19.07 -6.87 -0.58
C LYS A 76 20.45 -6.53 -0.03
N ARG A 77 21.46 -7.33 -0.36
CA ARG A 77 22.82 -7.15 0.16
C ARG A 77 23.63 -6.05 -0.54
N THR A 78 23.42 -5.87 -1.84
CA THR A 78 24.27 -5.00 -2.68
C THR A 78 23.56 -3.73 -3.16
N GLY A 79 22.21 -3.70 -3.07
CA GLY A 79 21.42 -2.63 -3.67
C GLY A 79 21.41 -2.64 -5.21
N LYS A 80 21.92 -3.70 -5.85
CA LYS A 80 21.92 -3.82 -7.31
C LYS A 80 20.49 -3.93 -7.83
N LEU A 81 20.15 -3.14 -8.85
CA LEU A 81 18.86 -3.21 -9.52
C LEU A 81 18.70 -4.55 -10.22
N VAL A 82 17.59 -5.24 -9.92
CA VAL A 82 17.18 -6.51 -10.55
C VAL A 82 16.18 -6.22 -11.66
N TRP A 83 15.12 -5.49 -11.33
CA TRP A 83 14.12 -5.00 -12.28
C TRP A 83 13.44 -3.74 -11.75
N LYS A 84 12.79 -3.00 -12.65
CA LYS A 84 11.91 -1.88 -12.36
C LYS A 84 10.64 -2.00 -13.20
N SER A 85 9.52 -1.46 -12.71
CA SER A 85 8.23 -1.58 -13.38
C SER A 85 7.26 -0.46 -13.00
N GLY A 86 6.27 -0.24 -13.87
CA GLY A 86 5.16 0.69 -13.66
C GLY A 86 5.49 2.15 -13.97
N ASN A 87 4.44 2.92 -14.30
CA ASN A 87 4.53 4.32 -14.68
C ASN A 87 3.69 5.25 -13.80
N ASP A 88 3.20 4.73 -12.67
CA ASP A 88 2.39 5.50 -11.73
C ASP A 88 3.28 6.20 -10.72
N TYR A 89 2.85 7.37 -10.26
CA TYR A 89 3.46 8.01 -9.10
C TYR A 89 3.20 7.21 -7.84
N ALA A 90 4.15 7.22 -6.91
CA ALA A 90 3.96 6.60 -5.61
C ALA A 90 2.86 7.30 -4.81
N ALA A 91 2.17 6.53 -3.99
CA ALA A 91 1.33 7.00 -2.90
C ALA A 91 2.11 6.92 -1.57
N TYR A 92 1.40 6.96 -0.45
CA TYR A 92 1.99 6.86 0.90
C TYR A 92 1.84 5.46 1.49
N ALA A 93 1.07 4.60 0.83
CA ALA A 93 0.81 3.23 1.25
C ALA A 93 2.08 2.38 1.23
N GLY A 94 2.19 1.48 2.18
CA GLY A 94 3.20 0.44 2.16
C GLY A 94 2.96 -0.60 1.07
N LEU A 95 3.99 -1.36 0.77
CA LEU A 95 3.90 -2.53 -0.08
C LEU A 95 3.52 -3.76 0.72
N MET A 96 2.88 -4.72 0.07
CA MET A 96 2.70 -6.07 0.59
C MET A 96 3.26 -7.08 -0.41
N ILE A 97 3.80 -8.19 0.13
CA ILE A 97 4.25 -9.31 -0.68
C ILE A 97 3.55 -10.57 -0.21
N GLY A 98 3.06 -11.37 -1.15
CA GLY A 98 2.36 -12.62 -0.86
C GLY A 98 2.09 -13.42 -2.12
N GLU A 99 1.53 -14.59 -1.95
CA GLU A 99 1.05 -15.41 -3.04
C GLU A 99 -0.43 -15.12 -3.30
N LEU A 100 -0.79 -14.81 -4.55
CA LEU A 100 -2.15 -14.56 -5.00
C LEU A 100 -2.38 -15.38 -6.29
N ALA A 101 -3.41 -16.22 -6.27
CA ALA A 101 -3.73 -17.13 -7.36
C ALA A 101 -2.50 -17.93 -7.87
N GLY A 102 -1.70 -18.45 -6.92
CA GLY A 102 -0.52 -19.28 -7.20
C GLY A 102 0.72 -18.52 -7.69
N VAL A 103 0.72 -17.17 -7.63
CA VAL A 103 1.85 -16.36 -8.08
C VAL A 103 2.33 -15.44 -6.94
N LYS A 104 3.62 -15.48 -6.61
CA LYS A 104 4.24 -14.53 -5.68
C LYS A 104 4.25 -13.14 -6.29
N GLN A 105 3.60 -12.20 -5.62
CA GLN A 105 3.36 -10.84 -6.10
C GLN A 105 3.73 -9.79 -5.06
N VAL A 106 4.11 -8.63 -5.56
CA VAL A 106 4.17 -7.40 -4.77
C VAL A 106 2.94 -6.58 -5.11
N VAL A 107 2.14 -6.28 -4.10
CA VAL A 107 0.95 -5.42 -4.22
C VAL A 107 1.31 -4.01 -3.79
N MET A 108 1.05 -3.06 -4.67
CA MET A 108 1.35 -1.64 -4.49
C MET A 108 0.09 -0.81 -4.72
N VAL A 109 -0.19 0.12 -3.81
CA VAL A 109 -1.16 1.19 -4.06
C VAL A 109 -0.39 2.43 -4.52
N THR A 110 -0.71 2.88 -5.71
CA THR A 110 -0.12 4.06 -6.33
C THR A 110 -1.03 5.30 -6.13
N ALA A 111 -0.63 6.43 -6.68
CA ALA A 111 -1.43 7.64 -6.66
C ALA A 111 -2.84 7.45 -7.28
N ALA A 112 -3.00 6.51 -8.21
CA ALA A 112 -4.25 6.33 -8.97
C ALA A 112 -4.79 4.90 -8.98
N ASN A 113 -3.95 3.90 -8.68
CA ASN A 113 -4.30 2.50 -8.86
C ASN A 113 -3.80 1.63 -7.69
N MET A 114 -4.39 0.46 -7.53
CA MET A 114 -3.80 -0.67 -6.82
C MET A 114 -3.39 -1.72 -7.85
N LYS A 115 -2.17 -2.21 -7.77
CA LYS A 115 -1.57 -3.10 -8.78
C LYS A 115 -0.85 -4.27 -8.14
N GLY A 116 -0.92 -5.41 -8.81
CA GLY A 116 -0.10 -6.58 -8.51
C GLY A 116 1.01 -6.77 -9.54
N TYR A 117 2.23 -6.89 -9.04
CA TYR A 117 3.42 -7.13 -9.86
C TYR A 117 4.02 -8.49 -9.52
N ARG A 118 4.35 -9.29 -10.53
CA ARG A 118 5.04 -10.55 -10.31
C ARG A 118 6.41 -10.30 -9.67
N ALA A 119 6.66 -10.89 -8.51
CA ALA A 119 7.87 -10.63 -7.74
C ALA A 119 9.17 -11.00 -8.48
N LYS A 120 9.11 -12.02 -9.36
CA LYS A 120 10.27 -12.53 -10.12
C LYS A 120 10.85 -11.52 -11.10
N ASP A 121 10.00 -10.76 -11.80
CA ASP A 121 10.41 -9.95 -12.96
C ASP A 121 9.70 -8.60 -13.11
N GLY A 122 8.82 -8.26 -12.16
CA GLY A 122 8.11 -6.99 -12.17
C GLY A 122 6.97 -6.87 -13.19
N ARG A 123 6.59 -7.95 -13.88
CA ARG A 123 5.45 -7.91 -14.80
C ARG A 123 4.18 -7.52 -14.04
N GLU A 124 3.49 -6.48 -14.51
CA GLU A 124 2.15 -6.14 -14.02
C GLU A 124 1.17 -7.25 -14.38
N LEU A 125 0.45 -7.77 -13.38
CA LEU A 125 -0.47 -8.88 -13.54
C LEU A 125 -1.92 -8.41 -13.56
N TRP A 126 -2.24 -7.39 -12.75
CA TRP A 126 -3.55 -6.79 -12.65
C TRP A 126 -3.48 -5.36 -12.13
N SER A 127 -4.52 -4.57 -12.41
CA SER A 127 -4.64 -3.18 -11.96
C SER A 127 -6.10 -2.85 -11.66
N VAL A 128 -6.35 -2.15 -10.55
CA VAL A 128 -7.66 -1.65 -10.12
C VAL A 128 -7.58 -0.17 -9.80
N PRO A 129 -8.46 0.68 -10.33
CA PRO A 129 -8.46 2.10 -10.01
C PRO A 129 -8.74 2.37 -8.52
N VAL A 130 -7.90 3.19 -7.89
CA VAL A 130 -8.08 3.73 -6.53
C VAL A 130 -7.84 5.23 -6.59
N LYS A 131 -8.78 5.94 -7.22
CA LYS A 131 -8.68 7.38 -7.42
C LYS A 131 -9.19 8.13 -6.18
N THR A 132 -8.35 8.92 -5.58
CA THR A 132 -8.69 9.77 -4.43
C THR A 132 -8.38 11.23 -4.75
N GLY A 133 -9.11 12.13 -4.09
CA GLY A 133 -8.74 13.54 -4.12
C GLY A 133 -7.31 13.73 -3.66
N ALA A 134 -6.51 14.50 -4.40
CA ALA A 134 -5.10 14.74 -4.15
C ALA A 134 -4.20 13.48 -4.23
N ALA A 135 -4.65 12.41 -4.91
CA ALA A 135 -3.91 11.16 -5.07
C ALA A 135 -3.38 10.57 -3.73
N ARG A 136 -4.15 10.76 -2.66
CA ARG A 136 -3.74 10.48 -1.29
C ARG A 136 -4.19 9.10 -0.84
N ASN A 137 -3.48 8.08 -1.29
CA ASN A 137 -3.65 6.70 -0.85
C ASN A 137 -2.59 6.36 0.21
N ILE A 138 -3.01 6.09 1.46
CA ILE A 138 -2.12 5.93 2.60
C ILE A 138 -2.18 4.52 3.17
N VAL A 139 -3.37 3.93 3.18
CA VAL A 139 -3.62 2.62 3.79
C VAL A 139 -2.90 1.53 3.01
N THR A 140 -2.08 0.76 3.72
CA THR A 140 -1.40 -0.41 3.15
C THR A 140 -2.43 -1.50 2.85
N PRO A 141 -2.37 -2.16 1.67
CA PRO A 141 -3.28 -3.24 1.35
C PRO A 141 -3.10 -4.44 2.30
N ILE A 142 -4.19 -5.18 2.55
CA ILE A 142 -4.20 -6.37 3.39
C ILE A 142 -4.40 -7.58 2.49
N LEU A 143 -3.47 -8.55 2.55
CA LEU A 143 -3.55 -9.79 1.79
C LEU A 143 -4.10 -10.92 2.68
N HIS A 144 -5.05 -11.70 2.14
CA HIS A 144 -5.58 -12.90 2.81
C HIS A 144 -6.05 -13.92 1.79
N GLY A 145 -5.36 -15.06 1.69
CA GLY A 145 -5.57 -15.98 0.58
C GLY A 145 -5.40 -15.25 -0.74
N ASP A 146 -6.31 -15.45 -1.68
CA ASP A 146 -6.33 -14.79 -2.99
C ASP A 146 -7.05 -13.43 -2.98
N THR A 147 -7.27 -12.84 -1.81
CA THR A 147 -7.96 -11.55 -1.69
C THR A 147 -7.04 -10.44 -1.26
N VAL A 148 -7.35 -9.23 -1.73
CA VAL A 148 -6.70 -7.99 -1.35
C VAL A 148 -7.75 -7.00 -0.87
N THR A 149 -7.61 -6.53 0.35
CA THR A 149 -8.47 -5.48 0.92
C THR A 149 -7.71 -4.17 0.98
N VAL A 150 -8.35 -3.09 0.55
CA VAL A 150 -7.80 -1.73 0.65
C VAL A 150 -8.87 -0.77 1.15
N ALA A 151 -8.44 0.26 1.85
CA ALA A 151 -9.31 1.32 2.33
C ALA A 151 -8.78 2.69 1.91
N SER A 152 -9.69 3.63 1.72
CA SER A 152 -9.36 5.01 1.38
C SER A 152 -10.47 5.95 1.83
N HIS A 153 -10.09 7.14 2.24
CA HIS A 153 -11.02 8.19 2.66
C HIS A 153 -12.02 8.64 1.57
N THR A 154 -11.77 8.30 0.30
CA THR A 154 -12.66 8.67 -0.81
C THR A 154 -13.51 7.49 -1.29
N VAL A 155 -12.87 6.36 -1.59
CA VAL A 155 -13.53 5.23 -2.24
C VAL A 155 -14.15 4.23 -1.26
N GLY A 156 -13.90 4.41 0.05
CA GLY A 156 -14.34 3.48 1.09
C GLY A 156 -13.38 2.31 1.26
N THR A 157 -13.84 1.27 1.91
CA THR A 157 -13.12 0.01 2.09
C THR A 157 -13.70 -1.02 1.14
N PHE A 158 -12.84 -1.70 0.38
CA PHE A 158 -13.29 -2.71 -0.57
C PHE A 158 -12.31 -3.88 -0.67
N GLN A 159 -12.81 -5.00 -1.11
CA GLN A 159 -12.05 -6.23 -1.31
C GLN A 159 -12.17 -6.70 -2.75
N ILE A 160 -11.05 -7.10 -3.31
CA ILE A 160 -10.97 -7.79 -4.59
C ILE A 160 -10.46 -9.21 -4.40
N ARG A 161 -10.81 -10.09 -5.33
CA ARG A 161 -10.22 -11.42 -5.47
C ARG A 161 -9.39 -11.47 -6.74
N ILE A 162 -8.21 -12.06 -6.64
CA ILE A 162 -7.36 -12.32 -7.80
C ILE A 162 -7.63 -13.75 -8.28
N ARG A 163 -7.85 -13.88 -9.59
CA ARG A 163 -8.07 -15.17 -10.26
C ARG A 163 -7.19 -15.29 -11.48
N ASN A 164 -6.80 -16.50 -11.80
CA ASN A 164 -6.19 -16.79 -13.08
C ASN A 164 -7.26 -16.71 -14.19
N SER A 165 -6.89 -16.10 -15.31
CA SER A 165 -7.69 -15.98 -16.53
C SER A 165 -6.80 -16.31 -17.72
N GLY A 166 -7.27 -17.02 -18.71
CA GLY A 166 -6.53 -17.60 -19.83
C GLY A 166 -5.19 -16.98 -20.24
N THR A 167 -5.06 -15.66 -20.29
CA THR A 167 -3.84 -14.93 -20.67
C THR A 167 -3.11 -14.24 -19.50
N GLY A 168 -3.63 -14.35 -18.27
CA GLY A 168 -3.04 -13.63 -17.13
C GLY A 168 -3.87 -13.75 -15.86
N GLN A 169 -3.95 -12.67 -15.11
CA GLN A 169 -4.77 -12.58 -13.90
C GLN A 169 -5.78 -11.44 -14.02
N VAL A 170 -6.92 -11.63 -13.36
CA VAL A 170 -7.97 -10.61 -13.24
C VAL A 170 -8.25 -10.34 -11.79
N ALA A 171 -8.63 -9.10 -11.49
CA ALA A 171 -9.06 -8.64 -10.18
C ALA A 171 -10.57 -8.40 -10.22
N GLU A 172 -11.31 -9.14 -9.41
CA GLU A 172 -12.77 -9.03 -9.30
C GLU A 172 -13.15 -8.42 -7.96
N GLU A 173 -13.95 -7.34 -7.96
CA GLU A 173 -14.45 -6.76 -6.71
C GLU A 173 -15.47 -7.73 -6.08
N ILE A 174 -15.24 -8.10 -4.81
CA ILE A 174 -16.13 -8.96 -4.04
C ILE A 174 -17.19 -8.12 -3.33
N TRP A 175 -16.72 -7.07 -2.64
CA TRP A 175 -17.57 -6.15 -1.92
C TRP A 175 -16.93 -4.77 -1.78
N ARG A 176 -17.77 -3.76 -1.55
CA ARG A 176 -17.37 -2.39 -1.24
C ARG A 176 -18.28 -1.78 -0.20
N ASN A 177 -17.68 -1.33 0.89
CA ASN A 177 -18.35 -0.52 1.90
C ASN A 177 -17.94 0.95 1.75
N LYS A 178 -18.82 1.76 1.17
CA LYS A 178 -18.58 3.19 0.91
C LYS A 178 -18.64 4.05 2.17
N ASN A 179 -19.18 3.52 3.27
CA ASN A 179 -19.37 4.26 4.53
C ASN A 179 -18.16 4.13 5.46
N VAL A 180 -17.37 3.05 5.33
CA VAL A 180 -16.14 2.86 6.10
C VAL A 180 -14.95 3.40 5.30
N LYS A 181 -14.50 4.60 5.66
CA LYS A 181 -13.53 5.41 4.90
C LYS A 181 -12.24 5.63 5.69
N THR A 182 -11.54 4.56 5.95
CA THR A 182 -10.24 4.63 6.63
C THR A 182 -9.27 5.54 5.88
N ASN A 183 -8.66 6.47 6.60
CA ASN A 183 -7.84 7.51 6.00
C ASN A 183 -6.33 7.23 6.10
N ILE A 184 -5.84 6.92 7.30
CA ILE A 184 -4.40 6.87 7.57
C ILE A 184 -3.99 5.51 8.12
N THR A 185 -4.68 5.02 9.12
CA THR A 185 -4.33 3.80 9.83
C THR A 185 -4.72 2.56 9.04
N THR A 186 -3.78 1.68 8.79
CA THR A 186 -4.08 0.38 8.18
C THR A 186 -4.88 -0.49 9.16
N PRO A 187 -6.07 -0.98 8.79
CA PRO A 187 -6.83 -1.92 9.61
C PRO A 187 -6.06 -3.21 9.84
N VAL A 188 -6.33 -3.88 10.96
CA VAL A 188 -5.78 -5.21 11.24
C VAL A 188 -6.82 -6.30 10.97
N LEU A 189 -6.40 -7.40 10.37
CA LEU A 189 -7.23 -8.56 10.11
C LEU A 189 -6.97 -9.63 11.19
N ILE A 190 -8.00 -9.95 11.97
CA ILE A 190 -7.94 -10.98 13.01
C ILE A 190 -9.19 -11.84 12.92
N LYS A 191 -9.02 -13.16 12.82
CA LYS A 191 -10.12 -14.15 12.84
C LYS A 191 -11.29 -13.79 11.93
N GLY A 192 -11.00 -13.39 10.69
CA GLY A 192 -12.02 -13.07 9.70
C GLY A 192 -12.70 -11.72 9.87
N HIS A 193 -12.19 -10.84 10.72
CA HIS A 193 -12.69 -9.49 10.92
C HIS A 193 -11.59 -8.45 10.74
N LEU A 194 -11.97 -7.33 10.12
CA LEU A 194 -11.12 -6.15 9.98
C LEU A 194 -11.45 -5.14 11.08
N TYR A 195 -10.43 -4.69 11.79
CA TYR A 195 -10.54 -3.72 12.86
C TYR A 195 -9.76 -2.46 12.51
N GLY A 196 -10.39 -1.31 12.53
CA GLY A 196 -9.75 -0.06 12.17
C GLY A 196 -10.66 1.15 12.36
N LEU A 197 -10.15 2.31 11.96
CA LEU A 197 -10.90 3.56 12.01
C LEU A 197 -11.83 3.66 10.80
N GLY A 198 -13.09 3.95 11.02
CA GLY A 198 -14.16 3.80 10.04
C GLY A 198 -14.60 5.05 9.31
N THR A 199 -14.45 6.20 9.91
CA THR A 199 -14.86 7.47 9.31
C THR A 199 -13.70 8.43 9.26
N SER A 200 -13.59 9.15 8.19
CA SER A 200 -12.53 10.10 8.02
C SER A 200 -13.01 11.53 8.15
N ARG A 201 -12.25 12.30 8.75
CA ARG A 201 -12.13 13.74 8.90
C ARG A 201 -12.53 14.23 10.28
N GLY A 202 -11.53 14.40 11.09
CA GLY A 202 -11.56 15.09 12.34
C GLY A 202 -11.39 14.17 13.55
N ARG A 203 -11.43 14.76 14.73
CA ARG A 203 -11.13 14.11 16.02
C ARG A 203 -12.22 13.15 16.53
N ASN A 204 -13.14 12.70 15.68
CA ASN A 204 -14.26 11.85 16.06
C ASN A 204 -14.46 10.74 15.04
N SER A 205 -13.45 9.92 14.84
CA SER A 205 -13.60 8.69 14.08
C SER A 205 -14.29 7.62 14.88
N ASP A 206 -15.04 6.77 14.18
CA ASP A 206 -15.56 5.54 14.76
C ASP A 206 -14.48 4.44 14.63
N PHE A 207 -14.26 3.69 15.69
CA PHE A 207 -13.55 2.43 15.61
C PHE A 207 -14.53 1.33 15.20
N VAL A 208 -14.23 0.62 14.10
CA VAL A 208 -15.17 -0.30 13.49
C VAL A 208 -14.59 -1.71 13.38
N CYS A 209 -15.49 -2.68 13.49
CA CYS A 209 -15.27 -4.07 13.14
C CYS A 209 -16.07 -4.39 11.88
N LEU A 210 -15.40 -4.85 10.83
CA LEU A 210 -16.02 -5.32 9.60
C LEU A 210 -15.86 -6.82 9.46
N ASN A 211 -16.90 -7.50 9.00
CA ASN A 211 -16.76 -8.84 8.51
C ASN A 211 -15.89 -8.82 7.24
N HIS A 212 -14.79 -9.56 7.24
CA HIS A 212 -13.85 -9.55 6.12
C HIS A 212 -14.40 -10.19 4.85
N GLN A 213 -15.36 -11.10 4.95
CA GLN A 213 -15.94 -11.78 3.78
C GLN A 213 -17.03 -10.95 3.09
N THR A 214 -17.79 -10.15 3.88
CA THR A 214 -18.96 -9.41 3.36
C THR A 214 -18.76 -7.90 3.31
N GLY A 215 -17.81 -7.35 4.08
CA GLY A 215 -17.59 -5.92 4.23
C GLY A 215 -18.66 -5.22 5.10
N GLU A 216 -19.53 -5.98 5.75
CA GLU A 216 -20.56 -5.44 6.64
C GLU A 216 -19.97 -5.03 7.99
N VAL A 217 -20.51 -3.93 8.54
CA VAL A 217 -20.14 -3.49 9.88
C VAL A 217 -20.79 -4.41 10.92
N VAL A 218 -19.96 -5.08 11.71
CA VAL A 218 -20.42 -5.93 12.82
C VAL A 218 -20.71 -5.10 14.05
N TRP A 219 -19.82 -4.15 14.35
CA TRP A 219 -20.02 -3.16 15.42
C TRP A 219 -19.17 -1.91 15.14
N SER A 220 -19.54 -0.83 15.80
CA SER A 220 -18.86 0.45 15.76
C SER A 220 -18.87 1.10 17.15
N GLN A 221 -17.76 1.74 17.51
CA GLN A 221 -17.60 2.48 18.75
C GLN A 221 -17.04 3.87 18.46
N LYS A 222 -17.71 4.89 18.99
CA LYS A 222 -17.37 6.30 18.80
C LYS A 222 -16.23 6.76 19.72
N GLY A 223 -15.60 7.87 19.36
CA GLY A 223 -14.70 8.59 20.27
C GLY A 223 -13.21 8.35 20.03
N TYR A 224 -12.85 7.89 18.86
CA TYR A 224 -11.44 7.72 18.48
C TYR A 224 -10.95 8.84 17.57
N ASP A 225 -9.64 9.08 17.57
CA ASP A 225 -8.98 10.03 16.66
C ASP A 225 -8.66 9.34 15.33
N ASP A 226 -8.70 10.08 14.22
CA ASP A 226 -8.31 9.61 12.88
C ASP A 226 -6.84 9.13 12.79
N TYR A 227 -6.01 9.53 13.74
CA TYR A 227 -4.59 9.20 13.78
C TYR A 227 -4.25 8.05 14.72
N ALA A 228 -5.25 7.41 15.32
CA ALA A 228 -5.01 6.27 16.20
C ALA A 228 -4.33 5.12 15.44
N SER A 229 -3.35 4.50 16.07
CA SER A 229 -2.70 3.28 15.60
C SER A 229 -3.37 2.05 16.19
N VAL A 230 -3.42 0.96 15.41
CA VAL A 230 -4.06 -0.29 15.82
C VAL A 230 -3.05 -1.43 15.72
N ILE A 231 -2.91 -2.18 16.79
CA ILE A 231 -2.08 -3.40 16.85
C ILE A 231 -2.93 -4.56 17.35
N GLY A 232 -2.88 -5.67 16.62
CA GLY A 232 -3.55 -6.90 17.05
C GLY A 232 -2.60 -7.86 17.75
N MET A 233 -3.01 -8.40 18.89
CA MET A 233 -2.27 -9.41 19.67
C MET A 233 -3.21 -10.54 20.08
N GLY A 234 -3.20 -11.65 19.36
CA GLY A 234 -4.08 -12.79 19.64
C GLY A 234 -5.57 -12.40 19.58
N ASN A 235 -6.23 -12.29 20.71
CA ASN A 235 -7.65 -11.87 20.84
C ASN A 235 -7.81 -10.43 21.31
N THR A 236 -6.73 -9.67 21.41
CA THR A 236 -6.71 -8.32 21.96
C THR A 236 -6.33 -7.32 20.91
N LEU A 237 -6.95 -6.16 20.93
CA LEU A 237 -6.57 -4.99 20.13
C LEU A 237 -6.00 -3.94 21.08
N LEU A 238 -4.85 -3.41 20.72
CA LEU A 238 -4.30 -2.19 21.30
C LEU A 238 -4.58 -1.05 20.34
N VAL A 239 -5.30 -0.06 20.80
CA VAL A 239 -5.60 1.17 20.06
C VAL A 239 -4.96 2.33 20.79
N HIS A 240 -4.07 3.05 20.13
CA HIS A 240 -3.35 4.19 20.66
C HIS A 240 -3.69 5.41 19.80
N GLY A 241 -4.30 6.44 20.38
CA GLY A 241 -4.66 7.71 19.76
C GLY A 241 -4.31 8.89 20.64
#